data_8c23441f17f6002bcf9996f062810f5f
#
_entry.id   8c23441f17f6002bcf9996f062810f5f
#
_cell.length_a   1.000
_cell.length_b   1.000
_cell.length_c   1.000
_cell.angle_alpha   90.00
_cell.angle_beta   90.00
_cell.angle_gamma   90.00
#
_symmetry.space_group_name_H-M   'P 1'
#
loop_
_entity.id
_entity.type
_entity.pdbx_description
1 polymer ?
#
loop_
_entity_poly.entity_id
_entity_poly.type
_entity_poly.pdbx_seq_one_letter_code
_entity_poly.pdbx_strand_id
1 'polypeptide(L)'
;LSKIKAYRVEKSVETVSCSELGIRNAELGIDDGFIKYNSIAKTWPETNHNIYHIKKPVRIVLWDFGAKHNIQRELEKRGAEVIVVPYSYTAEDILKLNPDGIMLSNGPGDPAENVGIIREINKLCEYNLRLSGESTGNSLPIFGICLGHQMLALARGAKTSKLKYGHRGGNHPVKDMETGRIYISSQNHGYAVENDTLPSYAKLAFTNSNDGTCEGVTYTDIPAFSVQFHPEACGGPHDTNYLFDKFVNMIDVRK
;
A
#
# COMPACT_ATOMS: atom_id res chain seq x y z
N LEU A 1 -6.46 -27.51 19.70
CA LEU A 1 -7.31 -26.43 19.14
C LEU A 1 -7.16 -25.11 19.91
N SER A 2 -7.15 -25.11 21.25
CA SER A 2 -6.97 -23.88 22.05
C SER A 2 -5.63 -23.20 21.82
N LYS A 3 -4.52 -23.94 21.73
CA LYS A 3 -3.18 -23.41 21.44
C LYS A 3 -3.10 -22.78 20.02
N ILE A 4 -3.79 -23.36 19.04
CA ILE A 4 -3.82 -22.81 17.68
C ILE A 4 -4.64 -21.52 17.62
N LYS A 5 -5.76 -21.44 18.38
CA LYS A 5 -6.58 -20.23 18.45
C LYS A 5 -5.90 -19.06 19.19
N ALA A 6 -5.00 -19.39 20.12
CA ALA A 6 -4.25 -18.40 20.90
C ALA A 6 -2.92 -18.00 20.25
N TYR A 7 -2.50 -18.66 19.16
CA TYR A 7 -1.24 -18.33 18.50
C TYR A 7 -1.31 -16.93 17.89
N ARG A 8 -0.38 -16.07 18.31
CA ARG A 8 -0.15 -14.73 17.78
C ARG A 8 1.31 -14.59 17.43
N VAL A 9 1.61 -13.88 16.36
CA VAL A 9 2.97 -13.46 16.01
C VAL A 9 3.16 -12.07 16.61
N GLU A 10 3.78 -12.00 17.77
CA GLU A 10 4.08 -10.73 18.44
C GLU A 10 5.20 -9.99 17.68
N LYS A 11 5.14 -8.65 17.68
CA LYS A 11 6.17 -7.78 17.07
C LYS A 11 6.52 -8.15 15.62
N SER A 12 5.53 -8.63 14.87
CA SER A 12 5.73 -9.19 13.55
C SER A 12 6.31 -8.17 12.54
N VAL A 13 5.85 -6.93 12.60
CA VAL A 13 6.35 -5.84 11.73
C VAL A 13 7.79 -5.48 12.12
N GLU A 14 8.09 -5.35 13.40
CA GLU A 14 9.46 -5.06 13.89
C GLU A 14 10.48 -6.12 13.41
N THR A 15 10.04 -7.38 13.28
CA THR A 15 10.92 -8.50 12.90
C THR A 15 11.22 -8.52 11.39
N VAL A 16 10.30 -8.06 10.54
CA VAL A 16 10.39 -8.23 9.07
C VAL A 16 10.64 -6.93 8.30
N SER A 17 10.47 -5.77 8.93
CA SER A 17 10.78 -4.47 8.31
C SER A 17 12.28 -4.29 8.12
N CYS A 18 12.68 -3.49 7.15
CA CYS A 18 14.07 -3.10 7.00
C CYS A 18 14.58 -2.33 8.24
N SER A 19 15.85 -2.51 8.57
CA SER A 19 16.48 -1.84 9.74
C SER A 19 17.02 -0.46 9.39
N GLU A 20 17.25 -0.18 8.11
CA GLU A 20 17.89 1.04 7.61
C GLU A 20 17.16 1.61 6.41
N LEU A 21 17.40 2.91 6.16
CA LEU A 21 16.89 3.61 4.99
C LEU A 21 17.45 3.00 3.70
N GLY A 22 16.59 2.49 2.84
CA GLY A 22 16.94 2.00 1.51
C GLY A 22 16.61 3.02 0.43
N ILE A 23 17.61 3.69 -0.15
CA ILE A 23 17.44 4.52 -1.34
C ILE A 23 17.87 3.68 -2.55
N ARG A 24 16.93 3.42 -3.46
CA ARG A 24 17.23 2.81 -4.74
C ARG A 24 16.86 3.76 -5.84
N ASN A 25 17.89 4.31 -6.50
CA ASN A 25 17.74 5.00 -7.77
C ASN A 25 18.02 4.01 -8.89
N ALA A 26 17.23 4.05 -9.94
CA ALA A 26 17.47 3.28 -11.17
C ALA A 26 18.85 3.57 -11.82
N GLU A 27 19.54 4.62 -11.38
CA GLU A 27 20.83 5.06 -11.95
C GLU A 27 22.05 4.84 -11.05
N LEU A 28 21.91 4.52 -9.76
CA LEU A 28 23.04 4.32 -8.86
C LEU A 28 23.37 2.84 -8.74
N GLY A 29 24.40 2.41 -9.51
CA GLY A 29 25.05 1.12 -9.34
C GLY A 29 25.83 1.08 -8.02
N ILE A 30 25.18 0.73 -6.92
CA ILE A 30 25.83 0.45 -5.64
C ILE A 30 25.92 -1.06 -5.46
N ASP A 31 27.13 -1.50 -5.32
CA ASP A 31 27.59 -2.87 -5.21
C ASP A 31 27.67 -3.23 -3.72
N ASP A 32 26.59 -3.77 -3.16
CA ASP A 32 26.58 -4.43 -1.85
C ASP A 32 25.56 -5.57 -1.86
N GLY A 33 25.92 -6.70 -2.54
CA GLY A 33 25.21 -7.98 -2.39
C GLY A 33 23.76 -8.04 -2.88
N PHE A 34 23.18 -6.93 -3.33
CA PHE A 34 21.87 -6.86 -3.95
C PHE A 34 21.98 -6.88 -5.48
N ILE A 35 21.23 -7.79 -6.10
CA ILE A 35 21.21 -8.03 -7.54
C ILE A 35 21.06 -6.70 -8.30
N LYS A 36 21.99 -6.38 -9.20
CA LYS A 36 21.93 -5.25 -10.14
C LYS A 36 20.68 -5.35 -11.01
N TYR A 37 19.61 -4.65 -10.63
CA TYR A 37 18.35 -4.66 -11.39
C TYR A 37 18.42 -3.89 -12.72
N ASN A 38 19.43 -3.02 -12.95
CA ASN A 38 19.61 -2.30 -14.21
C ASN A 38 19.87 -3.20 -15.45
N SER A 39 20.24 -4.48 -15.25
CA SER A 39 20.44 -5.41 -16.37
C SER A 39 19.16 -6.16 -16.77
N ILE A 40 18.16 -6.23 -15.89
CA ILE A 40 16.93 -6.99 -16.16
C ILE A 40 15.88 -6.14 -16.88
N ALA A 41 15.84 -4.82 -16.65
CA ALA A 41 14.93 -3.92 -17.34
C ALA A 41 15.16 -3.88 -18.86
N LYS A 42 16.36 -4.24 -19.36
CA LYS A 42 16.68 -4.30 -20.78
C LYS A 42 16.29 -5.60 -21.50
N THR A 43 15.80 -6.61 -20.78
CA THR A 43 15.53 -7.94 -21.36
C THR A 43 14.06 -8.38 -21.32
N TRP A 44 13.14 -7.54 -20.86
CA TRP A 44 11.72 -7.84 -20.95
C TRP A 44 11.20 -7.46 -22.35
N PRO A 45 10.43 -8.37 -23.01
CA PRO A 45 9.79 -8.02 -24.27
C PRO A 45 8.86 -6.81 -24.01
N GLU A 46 8.93 -5.83 -24.91
CA GLU A 46 8.05 -4.66 -24.93
C GLU A 46 6.58 -5.10 -25.03
N THR A 47 5.97 -5.36 -23.89
CA THR A 47 4.52 -5.31 -23.81
C THR A 47 4.15 -3.83 -23.75
N ASN A 48 3.26 -3.39 -24.63
CA ASN A 48 2.75 -2.01 -24.77
C ASN A 48 2.24 -1.48 -23.41
N HIS A 49 3.16 -1.09 -22.53
CA HIS A 49 2.84 -0.26 -21.39
C HIS A 49 3.05 1.17 -21.86
N ASN A 50 2.02 1.99 -21.77
CA ASN A 50 2.14 3.43 -21.93
C ASN A 50 3.29 3.91 -21.04
N ILE A 51 4.45 4.17 -21.63
CA ILE A 51 5.57 4.80 -20.95
C ILE A 51 5.09 6.23 -20.68
N TYR A 52 4.67 6.47 -19.47
CA TYR A 52 4.36 7.82 -19.01
C TYR A 52 5.68 8.59 -19.05
N HIS A 53 5.77 9.56 -19.95
CA HIS A 53 6.87 10.51 -19.99
C HIS A 53 6.74 11.46 -18.80
N ILE A 54 7.09 10.97 -17.61
CA ILE A 54 7.17 11.79 -16.40
C ILE A 54 8.35 12.72 -16.59
N LYS A 55 8.11 14.01 -16.80
CA LYS A 55 9.14 15.05 -17.00
C LYS A 55 10.11 15.16 -15.82
N LYS A 56 9.71 14.71 -14.63
CA LYS A 56 10.51 14.62 -13.41
C LYS A 56 10.08 13.35 -12.66
N PRO A 57 11.02 12.48 -12.22
CA PRO A 57 10.67 11.31 -11.46
C PRO A 57 9.90 11.72 -10.21
N VAL A 58 8.78 11.01 -9.93
CA VAL A 58 8.03 11.18 -8.70
C VAL A 58 8.70 10.41 -7.58
N ARG A 59 8.85 11.02 -6.42
CA ARG A 59 9.44 10.40 -5.25
C ARG A 59 8.37 9.76 -4.39
N ILE A 60 8.44 8.45 -4.23
CA ILE A 60 7.50 7.68 -3.41
C ILE A 60 8.24 7.11 -2.21
N VAL A 61 7.77 7.41 -1.01
CA VAL A 61 8.22 6.73 0.21
C VAL A 61 7.43 5.45 0.37
N LEU A 62 8.10 4.31 0.34
CA LEU A 62 7.57 3.00 0.68
C LEU A 62 7.86 2.71 2.16
N TRP A 63 6.82 2.79 2.99
CA TRP A 63 6.93 2.48 4.42
C TRP A 63 6.84 0.97 4.62
N ASP A 64 7.95 0.37 5.07
CA ASP A 64 8.15 -1.07 5.10
C ASP A 64 7.65 -1.69 6.41
N PHE A 65 6.54 -2.43 6.30
CA PHE A 65 5.97 -3.27 7.37
C PHE A 65 6.22 -4.76 7.13
N GLY A 66 7.10 -5.11 6.21
CA GLY A 66 7.33 -6.43 5.67
C GLY A 66 7.00 -6.48 4.17
N ALA A 67 7.47 -5.46 3.46
CA ALA A 67 7.15 -5.23 2.05
C ALA A 67 7.60 -6.37 1.15
N LYS A 68 6.73 -6.84 0.29
CA LYS A 68 7.13 -7.65 -0.84
C LYS A 68 7.87 -6.79 -1.85
N HIS A 69 9.04 -7.21 -2.27
CA HIS A 69 9.88 -6.48 -3.24
C HIS A 69 9.15 -6.09 -4.54
N ASN A 70 8.10 -6.82 -4.88
CA ASN A 70 7.36 -6.52 -6.09
C ASN A 70 6.54 -5.22 -6.00
N ILE A 71 6.17 -4.76 -4.80
CA ILE A 71 5.56 -3.43 -4.61
C ILE A 71 6.52 -2.35 -5.10
N GLN A 72 7.78 -2.41 -4.64
CA GLN A 72 8.82 -1.46 -5.09
C GLN A 72 9.02 -1.53 -6.60
N ARG A 73 9.14 -2.74 -7.17
CA ARG A 73 9.30 -2.95 -8.62
C ARG A 73 8.16 -2.37 -9.44
N GLU A 74 6.93 -2.52 -8.99
CA GLU A 74 5.75 -1.98 -9.68
C GLU A 74 5.75 -0.45 -9.71
N LEU A 75 6.23 0.19 -8.65
CA LEU A 75 6.43 1.65 -8.63
C LEU A 75 7.59 2.09 -9.52
N GLU A 76 8.73 1.41 -9.45
CA GLU A 76 9.92 1.70 -10.27
C GLU A 76 9.66 1.51 -11.77
N LYS A 77 8.89 0.49 -12.17
CA LYS A 77 8.43 0.29 -13.56
C LYS A 77 7.66 1.49 -14.12
N ARG A 78 7.01 2.25 -13.25
CA ARG A 78 6.26 3.46 -13.58
C ARG A 78 7.09 4.74 -13.47
N GLY A 79 8.41 4.60 -13.33
CA GLY A 79 9.35 5.72 -13.31
C GLY A 79 9.46 6.43 -11.95
N ALA A 80 8.97 5.83 -10.87
CA ALA A 80 9.10 6.42 -9.55
C ALA A 80 10.51 6.19 -8.97
N GLU A 81 11.04 7.22 -8.29
CA GLU A 81 12.13 7.09 -7.32
C GLU A 81 11.54 6.55 -6.02
N VAL A 82 11.90 5.33 -5.60
CA VAL A 82 11.34 4.71 -4.41
C VAL A 82 12.34 4.75 -3.26
N ILE A 83 11.94 5.38 -2.15
CA ILE A 83 12.70 5.42 -0.90
C ILE A 83 12.02 4.47 0.08
N VAL A 84 12.67 3.37 0.42
CA VAL A 84 12.17 2.41 1.41
C VAL A 84 12.61 2.86 2.80
N VAL A 85 11.64 3.04 3.70
CA VAL A 85 11.90 3.44 5.09
C VAL A 85 11.42 2.36 6.06
N PRO A 86 12.14 2.14 7.18
CA PRO A 86 11.75 1.16 8.18
C PRO A 86 10.47 1.58 8.91
N TYR A 87 9.77 0.58 9.49
CA TYR A 87 8.55 0.78 10.27
C TYR A 87 8.67 1.83 11.38
N SER A 88 9.88 2.03 11.92
CA SER A 88 10.18 2.93 13.03
C SER A 88 10.20 4.41 12.67
N TYR A 89 10.11 4.76 11.38
CA TYR A 89 10.05 6.16 10.95
C TYR A 89 8.77 6.82 11.46
N THR A 90 8.92 8.09 11.85
CA THR A 90 7.78 8.95 12.20
C THR A 90 7.22 9.63 10.95
N ALA A 91 6.00 10.16 11.06
CA ALA A 91 5.42 11.01 10.02
C ALA A 91 6.34 12.18 9.66
N GLU A 92 6.97 12.80 10.65
CA GLU A 92 7.92 13.90 10.46
C GLU A 92 9.15 13.47 9.67
N ASP A 93 9.73 12.29 9.97
CA ASP A 93 10.89 11.77 9.24
C ASP A 93 10.55 11.48 7.78
N ILE A 94 9.36 10.92 7.53
CA ILE A 94 8.85 10.69 6.17
C ILE A 94 8.68 12.01 5.42
N LEU A 95 8.06 13.02 6.03
CA LEU A 95 7.84 14.33 5.40
C LEU A 95 9.15 15.07 5.10
N LYS A 96 10.22 14.90 5.91
CA LYS A 96 11.56 15.45 5.64
C LYS A 96 12.18 14.91 4.33
N LEU A 97 11.77 13.74 3.86
CA LEU A 97 12.22 13.18 2.59
C LEU A 97 11.56 13.86 1.38
N ASN A 98 10.63 14.79 1.60
CA ASN A 98 9.86 15.49 0.56
C ASN A 98 9.23 14.52 -0.46
N PRO A 99 8.40 13.55 -0.01
CA PRO A 99 7.76 12.61 -0.91
C PRO A 99 6.66 13.28 -1.74
N ASP A 100 6.45 12.78 -2.94
CA ASP A 100 5.30 13.10 -3.79
C ASP A 100 4.11 12.16 -3.52
N GLY A 101 4.36 10.99 -2.91
CA GLY A 101 3.37 10.02 -2.49
C GLY A 101 3.90 9.05 -1.44
N ILE A 102 2.99 8.40 -0.69
CA ILE A 102 3.32 7.42 0.33
C ILE A 102 2.66 6.09 -0.01
N MET A 103 3.47 5.02 -0.01
CA MET A 103 3.01 3.64 -0.10
C MET A 103 3.13 2.98 1.27
N LEU A 104 2.01 2.53 1.83
CA LEU A 104 1.96 1.71 3.04
C LEU A 104 2.01 0.23 2.61
N SER A 105 3.09 -0.44 2.93
CA SER A 105 3.31 -1.81 2.44
C SER A 105 2.37 -2.83 3.08
N ASN A 106 2.38 -4.03 2.51
CA ASN A 106 1.90 -5.22 3.21
C ASN A 106 2.80 -5.58 4.40
N GLY A 107 2.32 -6.48 5.23
CA GLY A 107 3.07 -7.02 6.36
C GLY A 107 2.28 -8.12 7.09
N PRO A 108 2.90 -8.80 8.05
CA PRO A 108 2.28 -9.84 8.86
C PRO A 108 1.61 -9.30 10.12
N GLY A 109 0.84 -10.14 10.79
CA GLY A 109 0.37 -9.95 12.16
C GLY A 109 -1.02 -9.36 12.30
N ASP A 110 -1.33 -8.96 13.52
CA ASP A 110 -2.56 -8.25 13.87
C ASP A 110 -2.36 -6.76 13.64
N PRO A 111 -3.16 -6.11 12.79
CA PRO A 111 -2.99 -4.69 12.52
C PRO A 111 -3.13 -3.83 13.78
N ALA A 112 -4.00 -4.21 14.72
CA ALA A 112 -4.27 -3.44 15.93
C ALA A 112 -3.10 -3.43 16.94
N GLU A 113 -2.13 -4.34 16.81
CA GLU A 113 -0.93 -4.34 17.65
C GLU A 113 0.05 -3.22 17.28
N ASN A 114 -0.09 -2.62 16.10
CA ASN A 114 0.83 -1.59 15.57
C ASN A 114 0.42 -0.16 15.97
N VAL A 115 0.06 0.06 17.24
CA VAL A 115 -0.49 1.34 17.75
C VAL A 115 0.40 2.55 17.41
N GLY A 116 1.72 2.38 17.51
CA GLY A 116 2.68 3.43 17.19
C GLY A 116 2.60 3.84 15.72
N ILE A 117 2.63 2.88 14.80
CA ILE A 117 2.56 3.11 13.36
C ILE A 117 1.21 3.71 12.97
N ILE A 118 0.10 3.20 13.52
CA ILE A 118 -1.25 3.72 13.28
C ILE A 118 -1.34 5.20 13.66
N ARG A 119 -0.73 5.60 14.77
CA ARG A 119 -0.67 7.01 15.19
C ARG A 119 0.11 7.87 14.19
N GLU A 120 1.23 7.38 13.69
CA GLU A 120 2.03 8.12 12.71
C GLU A 120 1.31 8.19 11.34
N ILE A 121 0.60 7.15 10.92
CA ILE A 121 -0.28 7.19 9.74
C ILE A 121 -1.37 8.25 9.92
N ASN A 122 -1.98 8.33 11.11
CA ASN A 122 -2.99 9.36 11.38
C ASN A 122 -2.41 10.78 11.23
N LYS A 123 -1.19 11.03 11.71
CA LYS A 123 -0.51 12.33 11.53
C LYS A 123 -0.32 12.70 10.05
N LEU A 124 0.01 11.72 9.18
CA LEU A 124 0.08 11.94 7.74
C LEU A 124 -1.29 12.26 7.14
N CYS A 125 -2.34 11.61 7.62
CA CYS A 125 -3.72 11.94 7.22
C CYS A 125 -4.12 13.36 7.66
N GLU A 126 -3.79 13.75 8.89
CA GLU A 126 -4.03 15.11 9.41
C GLU A 126 -3.21 16.17 8.64
N TYR A 127 -1.98 15.83 8.22
CA TYR A 127 -1.20 16.68 7.33
C TYR A 127 -1.95 16.93 6.01
N ASN A 128 -2.49 15.89 5.39
CA ASN A 128 -3.30 16.02 4.17
C ASN A 128 -4.57 16.87 4.38
N LEU A 129 -5.26 16.70 5.50
CA LEU A 129 -6.45 17.51 5.83
C LEU A 129 -6.12 18.99 5.95
N ARG A 130 -4.98 19.36 6.51
CA ARG A 130 -4.51 20.75 6.58
C ARG A 130 -4.23 21.30 5.18
N LEU A 131 -3.54 20.55 4.33
CA LEU A 131 -3.25 20.96 2.95
C LEU A 131 -4.51 21.15 2.11
N SER A 132 -5.56 20.35 2.33
CA SER A 132 -6.84 20.47 1.62
C SER A 132 -7.57 21.79 1.93
N GLY A 133 -7.29 22.42 3.08
CA GLY A 133 -7.80 23.75 3.46
C GLY A 133 -7.00 24.92 2.87
N GLU A 134 -5.81 24.65 2.33
CA GLU A 134 -4.93 25.65 1.72
C GLU A 134 -5.01 25.55 0.19
N SER A 135 -5.15 26.69 -0.50
CA SER A 135 -5.24 26.74 -1.98
C SER A 135 -3.95 26.29 -2.70
N THR A 136 -3.00 25.66 -2.02
CA THR A 136 -1.66 25.31 -2.51
C THR A 136 -1.58 24.05 -3.36
N GLY A 137 -2.65 23.25 -3.43
CA GLY A 137 -2.69 22.05 -4.29
C GLY A 137 -1.76 20.88 -3.91
N ASN A 138 -0.97 21.00 -2.85
CA ASN A 138 0.14 20.08 -2.51
C ASN A 138 -0.27 18.91 -1.61
N SER A 139 -1.39 18.27 -1.84
CA SER A 139 -1.75 17.08 -1.06
C SER A 139 -0.85 15.89 -1.38
N LEU A 140 -0.61 15.01 -0.40
CA LEU A 140 0.29 13.87 -0.46
C LEU A 140 -0.53 12.56 -0.62
N PRO A 141 -0.65 11.98 -1.83
CA PRO A 141 -1.38 10.73 -2.04
C PRO A 141 -0.85 9.58 -1.19
N ILE A 142 -1.78 8.77 -0.65
CA ILE A 142 -1.47 7.59 0.16
C ILE A 142 -2.14 6.36 -0.45
N PHE A 143 -1.36 5.30 -0.68
CA PHE A 143 -1.87 4.00 -1.08
C PHE A 143 -1.45 2.93 -0.09
N GLY A 144 -2.40 2.13 0.43
CA GLY A 144 -2.16 1.05 1.38
C GLY A 144 -2.49 -0.33 0.83
N ILE A 145 -1.61 -1.32 1.05
CA ILE A 145 -1.78 -2.71 0.62
C ILE A 145 -1.81 -3.64 1.83
N CYS A 146 -2.82 -4.51 1.93
CA CYS A 146 -3.01 -5.57 2.91
C CYS A 146 -2.89 -5.03 4.36
N LEU A 147 -1.77 -5.22 5.07
CA LEU A 147 -1.58 -4.64 6.40
C LEU A 147 -1.64 -3.10 6.36
N GLY A 148 -1.05 -2.46 5.34
CA GLY A 148 -1.13 -1.01 5.16
C GLY A 148 -2.55 -0.50 4.96
N HIS A 149 -3.41 -1.27 4.28
CA HIS A 149 -4.85 -0.99 4.19
C HIS A 149 -5.52 -1.02 5.56
N GLN A 150 -5.26 -2.08 6.34
CA GLN A 150 -5.85 -2.26 7.66
C GLN A 150 -5.41 -1.17 8.63
N MET A 151 -4.12 -0.83 8.67
CA MET A 151 -3.59 0.22 9.55
C MET A 151 -4.07 1.61 9.13
N LEU A 152 -4.21 1.89 7.82
CA LEU A 152 -4.81 3.14 7.36
C LEU A 152 -6.27 3.24 7.78
N ALA A 153 -7.05 2.17 7.68
CA ALA A 153 -8.43 2.13 8.13
C ALA A 153 -8.55 2.37 9.65
N LEU A 154 -7.68 1.74 10.46
CA LEU A 154 -7.60 1.96 11.91
C LEU A 154 -7.22 3.41 12.24
N ALA A 155 -6.23 3.98 11.54
CA ALA A 155 -5.81 5.37 11.71
C ALA A 155 -6.95 6.36 11.39
N ARG A 156 -7.87 5.96 10.51
CA ARG A 156 -9.05 6.74 10.13
C ARG A 156 -10.31 6.40 10.92
N GLY A 157 -10.19 5.64 12.01
CA GLY A 157 -11.28 5.38 12.96
C GLY A 157 -12.15 4.18 12.67
N ALA A 158 -11.88 3.40 11.63
CA ALA A 158 -12.52 2.11 11.41
C ALA A 158 -11.97 1.04 12.36
N LYS A 159 -12.59 -0.14 12.37
CA LYS A 159 -12.17 -1.29 13.17
C LYS A 159 -11.75 -2.45 12.27
N THR A 160 -10.95 -3.34 12.82
CA THR A 160 -10.56 -4.60 12.17
C THR A 160 -10.94 -5.78 13.06
N SER A 161 -11.27 -6.91 12.44
CA SER A 161 -11.56 -8.15 13.14
C SER A 161 -10.82 -9.32 12.49
N LYS A 162 -10.57 -10.35 13.32
CA LYS A 162 -9.95 -11.59 12.86
C LYS A 162 -10.97 -12.45 12.16
N LEU A 163 -10.70 -12.81 10.91
CA LEU A 163 -11.52 -13.74 10.15
C LEU A 163 -11.37 -15.17 10.68
N LYS A 164 -12.44 -15.95 10.61
CA LYS A 164 -12.42 -17.35 11.07
C LYS A 164 -11.39 -18.21 10.33
N TYR A 165 -11.28 -18.01 9.02
CA TYR A 165 -10.37 -18.78 8.14
C TYR A 165 -9.33 -17.89 7.44
N GLY A 166 -9.66 -16.62 7.23
CA GLY A 166 -8.89 -15.69 6.39
C GLY A 166 -9.02 -16.02 4.90
N HIS A 167 -8.46 -15.14 4.05
CA HIS A 167 -8.41 -15.33 2.61
C HIS A 167 -6.98 -15.66 2.19
N ARG A 168 -6.80 -16.76 1.46
CA ARG A 168 -5.49 -17.24 0.97
C ARG A 168 -5.64 -17.88 -0.40
N GLY A 169 -4.84 -17.41 -1.36
CA GLY A 169 -4.82 -17.94 -2.72
C GLY A 169 -4.87 -16.87 -3.79
N GLY A 170 -4.72 -17.26 -5.05
CA GLY A 170 -4.72 -16.39 -6.23
C GLY A 170 -6.06 -16.35 -7.00
N ASN A 171 -7.16 -16.73 -6.36
CA ASN A 171 -8.45 -16.91 -7.04
C ASN A 171 -9.63 -16.27 -6.29
N HIS A 172 -9.38 -15.20 -5.52
CA HIS A 172 -10.42 -14.51 -4.79
C HIS A 172 -11.08 -13.42 -5.64
N PRO A 173 -12.41 -13.51 -5.90
CA PRO A 173 -13.11 -12.51 -6.68
C PRO A 173 -13.39 -11.27 -5.81
N VAL A 174 -12.95 -10.11 -6.28
CA VAL A 174 -13.24 -8.82 -5.66
C VAL A 174 -14.05 -7.96 -6.60
N LYS A 175 -15.14 -7.40 -6.10
CA LYS A 175 -16.02 -6.52 -6.85
C LYS A 175 -15.64 -5.07 -6.58
N ASP A 176 -15.36 -4.35 -7.64
CA ASP A 176 -15.23 -2.90 -7.63
C ASP A 176 -16.63 -2.28 -7.45
N MET A 177 -16.79 -1.49 -6.40
CA MET A 177 -18.08 -0.93 -6.02
C MET A 177 -18.51 0.27 -6.89
N GLU A 178 -17.56 0.90 -7.57
CA GLU A 178 -17.82 2.02 -8.48
C GLU A 178 -18.29 1.51 -9.86
N THR A 179 -17.58 0.53 -10.42
CA THR A 179 -17.83 0.04 -11.77
C THR A 179 -18.71 -1.20 -11.81
N GLY A 180 -18.85 -1.90 -10.68
CA GLY A 180 -19.54 -3.21 -10.59
C GLY A 180 -18.73 -4.37 -11.19
N ARG A 181 -17.53 -4.12 -11.72
CA ARG A 181 -16.67 -5.15 -12.32
C ARG A 181 -16.06 -6.05 -11.25
N ILE A 182 -15.97 -7.34 -11.60
CA ILE A 182 -15.29 -8.33 -10.74
C ILE A 182 -13.89 -8.59 -11.30
N TYR A 183 -12.90 -8.52 -10.43
CA TYR A 183 -11.51 -8.86 -10.68
C TYR A 183 -11.13 -10.10 -9.89
N ILE A 184 -10.21 -10.89 -10.40
CA ILE A 184 -9.62 -11.98 -9.63
C ILE A 184 -8.35 -11.44 -8.95
N SER A 185 -8.23 -11.71 -7.65
CA SER A 185 -7.14 -11.16 -6.83
C SER A 185 -6.36 -12.24 -6.09
N SER A 186 -5.12 -11.91 -5.75
CA SER A 186 -4.29 -12.69 -4.85
C SER A 186 -4.44 -12.18 -3.43
N GLN A 187 -4.67 -13.07 -2.47
CA GLN A 187 -4.91 -12.70 -1.08
C GLN A 187 -4.12 -13.59 -0.11
N ASN A 188 -3.67 -13.01 0.99
CA ASN A 188 -3.07 -13.72 2.11
C ASN A 188 -3.21 -12.90 3.39
N HIS A 189 -4.39 -12.92 4.00
CA HIS A 189 -4.66 -12.19 5.24
C HIS A 189 -5.60 -12.96 6.16
N GLY A 190 -5.48 -12.68 7.48
CA GLY A 190 -6.33 -13.26 8.52
C GLY A 190 -7.22 -12.23 9.24
N TYR A 191 -7.05 -10.95 8.92
CA TYR A 191 -7.83 -9.84 9.47
C TYR A 191 -8.49 -9.07 8.33
N ALA A 192 -9.60 -8.41 8.61
CA ALA A 192 -10.30 -7.55 7.67
C ALA A 192 -10.84 -6.29 8.36
N VAL A 193 -11.01 -5.23 7.59
CA VAL A 193 -11.71 -4.03 8.02
C VAL A 193 -13.21 -4.32 8.11
N GLU A 194 -13.85 -3.89 9.19
CA GLU A 194 -15.30 -4.04 9.41
C GLU A 194 -16.07 -2.97 8.61
N ASN A 195 -16.87 -3.38 7.64
CA ASN A 195 -17.63 -2.49 6.75
C ASN A 195 -18.45 -1.44 7.52
N ASP A 196 -19.14 -1.89 8.58
CA ASP A 196 -20.08 -1.07 9.35
C ASP A 196 -19.39 -0.01 10.23
N THR A 197 -18.06 -0.07 10.33
CA THR A 197 -17.27 0.87 11.13
C THR A 197 -16.61 1.97 10.28
N LEU A 198 -16.77 1.92 8.96
CA LEU A 198 -16.21 2.94 8.07
C LEU A 198 -16.84 4.31 8.37
N PRO A 199 -16.05 5.35 8.61
CA PRO A 199 -16.57 6.71 8.82
C PRO A 199 -17.17 7.29 7.53
N SER A 200 -17.97 8.33 7.63
CA SER A 200 -18.70 8.92 6.49
C SER A 200 -17.83 9.43 5.34
N TYR A 201 -16.55 9.75 5.62
CA TYR A 201 -15.57 10.18 4.62
C TYR A 201 -14.78 9.00 4.02
N ALA A 202 -15.09 7.76 4.39
CA ALA A 202 -14.50 6.55 3.83
C ALA A 202 -15.58 5.74 3.09
N LYS A 203 -15.30 5.40 1.84
CA LYS A 203 -16.21 4.62 0.98
C LYS A 203 -15.62 3.25 0.74
N LEU A 204 -16.45 2.21 0.86
CA LEU A 204 -16.12 0.86 0.42
C LEU A 204 -15.83 0.90 -1.09
N ALA A 205 -14.57 0.62 -1.47
CA ALA A 205 -14.14 0.64 -2.86
C ALA A 205 -14.18 -0.75 -3.50
N PHE A 206 -13.83 -1.77 -2.73
CA PHE A 206 -13.87 -3.17 -3.15
C PHE A 206 -14.48 -4.04 -2.07
N THR A 207 -15.21 -5.07 -2.49
CA THR A 207 -15.77 -6.10 -1.61
C THR A 207 -15.48 -7.48 -2.15
N ASN A 208 -15.26 -8.45 -1.27
CA ASN A 208 -15.14 -9.86 -1.65
C ASN A 208 -16.50 -10.36 -2.14
N SER A 209 -16.53 -10.92 -3.35
CA SER A 209 -17.80 -11.39 -3.92
C SER A 209 -18.36 -12.64 -3.26
N ASN A 210 -17.55 -13.38 -2.48
CA ASN A 210 -17.97 -14.62 -1.83
C ASN A 210 -18.64 -14.38 -0.48
N ASP A 211 -18.12 -13.42 0.32
CA ASP A 211 -18.55 -13.24 1.71
C ASP A 211 -18.83 -11.78 2.10
N GLY A 212 -18.66 -10.83 1.19
CA GLY A 212 -18.93 -9.41 1.44
C GLY A 212 -17.89 -8.68 2.27
N THR A 213 -16.75 -9.30 2.58
CA THR A 213 -15.65 -8.69 3.35
C THR A 213 -15.12 -7.44 2.64
N CYS A 214 -14.75 -6.41 3.41
CA CYS A 214 -14.07 -5.22 2.89
C CYS A 214 -12.75 -5.60 2.23
N GLU A 215 -12.63 -5.26 0.96
CA GLU A 215 -11.43 -5.52 0.15
C GLU A 215 -10.74 -4.24 -0.32
N GLY A 216 -11.29 -3.08 0.03
CA GLY A 216 -10.67 -1.80 -0.27
C GLY A 216 -11.52 -0.62 0.14
N VAL A 217 -10.83 0.49 0.44
CA VAL A 217 -11.45 1.75 0.89
C VAL A 217 -10.86 2.91 0.10
N THR A 218 -11.71 3.86 -0.26
CA THR A 218 -11.31 5.17 -0.80
C THR A 218 -11.76 6.26 0.16
N TYR A 219 -10.90 7.23 0.44
CA TYR A 219 -11.19 8.36 1.31
C TYR A 219 -11.57 9.59 0.47
N THR A 220 -12.58 10.33 0.92
CA THR A 220 -13.13 11.46 0.15
C THR A 220 -12.60 12.82 0.62
N ASP A 221 -12.01 12.87 1.80
CA ASP A 221 -11.50 14.06 2.46
C ASP A 221 -9.97 14.21 2.33
N ILE A 222 -9.28 13.13 1.97
CA ILE A 222 -7.84 13.10 1.68
C ILE A 222 -7.57 12.28 0.41
N PRO A 223 -6.48 12.51 -0.31
CA PRO A 223 -6.11 11.73 -1.49
C PRO A 223 -5.54 10.36 -1.09
N ALA A 224 -6.39 9.48 -0.60
CA ALA A 224 -5.96 8.17 -0.15
C ALA A 224 -6.93 7.06 -0.59
N PHE A 225 -6.36 5.90 -0.88
CA PHE A 225 -7.11 4.67 -1.06
C PHE A 225 -6.27 3.46 -0.63
N SER A 226 -6.93 2.34 -0.43
CA SER A 226 -6.23 1.13 0.02
C SER A 226 -6.98 -0.13 -0.40
N VAL A 227 -6.23 -1.24 -0.52
CA VAL A 227 -6.79 -2.55 -0.89
C VAL A 227 -6.27 -3.64 0.03
N GLN A 228 -7.12 -4.62 0.33
CA GLN A 228 -6.79 -5.75 1.18
C GLN A 228 -6.00 -6.83 0.44
N PHE A 229 -6.25 -6.98 -0.85
CA PHE A 229 -5.57 -7.92 -1.74
C PHE A 229 -4.21 -7.40 -2.21
N HIS A 230 -3.49 -8.24 -2.96
CA HIS A 230 -2.13 -8.00 -3.42
C HIS A 230 -2.07 -7.68 -4.93
N PRO A 231 -2.18 -6.41 -5.36
CA PRO A 231 -2.09 -6.04 -6.77
C PRO A 231 -0.69 -6.22 -7.37
N GLU A 232 0.32 -6.39 -6.52
CA GLU A 232 1.71 -6.64 -6.89
C GLU A 232 2.01 -8.12 -7.18
N ALA A 233 1.02 -9.03 -7.06
CA ALA A 233 1.25 -10.47 -7.17
C ALA A 233 1.85 -10.85 -8.54
N CYS A 234 2.96 -11.60 -8.53
CA CYS A 234 3.64 -12.06 -9.75
C CYS A 234 3.15 -13.43 -10.24
N GLY A 235 2.76 -14.31 -9.32
CA GLY A 235 2.33 -15.70 -9.63
C GLY A 235 0.82 -15.87 -9.71
N GLY A 236 0.07 -14.79 -9.76
CA GLY A 236 -1.38 -14.77 -9.76
C GLY A 236 -1.95 -13.83 -10.82
N PRO A 237 -3.25 -13.55 -10.77
CA PRO A 237 -3.90 -12.66 -11.72
C PRO A 237 -3.32 -11.23 -11.62
N HIS A 238 -3.12 -10.61 -12.79
CA HIS A 238 -2.63 -9.23 -12.91
C HIS A 238 -3.76 -8.20 -13.05
N ASP A 239 -5.00 -8.63 -12.88
CA ASP A 239 -6.21 -7.84 -13.15
C ASP A 239 -6.25 -6.52 -12.36
N THR A 240 -5.64 -6.48 -11.19
CA THR A 240 -5.67 -5.34 -10.27
C THR A 240 -4.39 -4.51 -10.28
N ASN A 241 -3.42 -4.84 -11.13
CA ASN A 241 -2.13 -4.15 -11.21
C ASN A 241 -2.26 -2.67 -11.61
N TYR A 242 -3.34 -2.29 -12.33
CA TYR A 242 -3.66 -0.91 -12.69
C TYR A 242 -3.79 0.04 -11.48
N LEU A 243 -3.94 -0.49 -10.27
CA LEU A 243 -4.02 0.33 -9.05
C LEU A 243 -2.72 1.09 -8.77
N PHE A 244 -1.58 0.57 -9.22
CA PHE A 244 -0.32 1.32 -9.19
C PHE A 244 -0.34 2.49 -10.17
N ASP A 245 -0.95 2.33 -11.36
CA ASP A 245 -1.16 3.43 -12.31
C ASP A 245 -2.08 4.49 -11.71
N LYS A 246 -3.19 4.06 -11.08
CA LYS A 246 -4.09 4.96 -10.35
C LYS A 246 -3.32 5.79 -9.31
N PHE A 247 -2.46 5.15 -8.52
CA PHE A 247 -1.68 5.83 -7.49
C PHE A 247 -0.70 6.87 -8.07
N VAL A 248 0.10 6.48 -9.08
CA VAL A 248 1.05 7.38 -9.75
C VAL A 248 0.32 8.55 -10.42
N ASN A 249 -0.82 8.29 -11.07
CA ASN A 249 -1.64 9.34 -11.69
C ASN A 249 -2.20 10.33 -10.65
N MET A 250 -2.53 9.90 -9.44
CA MET A 250 -2.94 10.80 -8.36
C MET A 250 -1.84 11.80 -7.98
N ILE A 251 -0.57 11.44 -8.18
CA ILE A 251 0.58 12.29 -7.93
C ILE A 251 0.80 13.26 -9.10
N ASP A 252 0.74 12.76 -10.34
CA ASP A 252 1.13 13.49 -11.56
C ASP A 252 0.14 14.61 -11.93
N VAL A 253 -1.15 14.41 -11.72
CA VAL A 253 -2.21 15.41 -11.99
C VAL A 253 -2.03 16.70 -11.17
N ARG A 254 -1.14 16.72 -10.17
CA ARG A 254 -0.95 17.82 -9.21
C ARG A 254 0.36 18.59 -9.40
N LYS A 255 1.20 18.16 -10.36
CA LYS A 255 2.43 18.84 -10.77
C LYS A 255 2.24 19.58 -12.08
#